data_eec23bc0db27c489b372c98b4ec50aa8
#
_entry.id   eec23bc0db27c489b372c98b4ec50aa8
#
_cell.length_a   1.000
_cell.length_b   1.000
_cell.length_c   1.000
_cell.angle_alpha   90.00
_cell.angle_beta   90.00
_cell.angle_gamma   90.00
#
_symmetry.space_group_name_H-M   'P 1'
#
loop_
_entity.id
_entity.type
_entity.pdbx_description
1 polymer ?
#
loop_
_entity_poly.entity_id
_entity_poly.type
_entity_poly.pdbx_seq_one_letter_code
_entity_poly.pdbx_strand_id
1 'polypeptide(L)'
;TVFKDDNENLYYDGNETRRSPYYKGLNWHSSWSTQNKLTFNIIKGTTIKFNSIFNSRESQDYNHFLQLLENAQRTNYDNGQFLSLSISHSLSPSSFFQLNISENRYKREVYLFEDPFDRRYITPDSLFLSQLEYEIPEHIIAEYGENVQYDPAYSLFRAGVDNRRFNRQTRTRNYKLDFTSQIDKYNQIKLGIDISEHLLTLDSYSILDSTL
;
A
#
# COMPACT_ATOMS: atom_id res chain seq x y z
N THR A 1 -21.77 -11.76 3.25
CA THR A 1 -22.78 -11.38 4.26
C THR A 1 -23.51 -12.63 4.71
N VAL A 2 -23.63 -12.84 5.99
CA VAL A 2 -24.34 -13.99 6.58
C VAL A 2 -25.69 -13.50 7.08
N PHE A 3 -26.74 -14.17 6.69
CA PHE A 3 -28.11 -13.86 7.09
C PHE A 3 -28.71 -14.99 7.89
N LYS A 4 -29.71 -14.69 8.72
CA LYS A 4 -30.60 -15.69 9.32
C LYS A 4 -31.90 -15.71 8.51
N ASP A 5 -32.39 -16.90 8.22
CA ASP A 5 -33.73 -17.11 7.69
C ASP A 5 -34.77 -17.11 8.84
N ASP A 6 -36.06 -17.21 8.50
CA ASP A 6 -37.17 -17.24 9.47
C ASP A 6 -37.11 -18.45 10.42
N ASN A 7 -36.29 -19.45 10.10
CA ASN A 7 -36.05 -20.65 10.94
C ASN A 7 -34.73 -20.57 11.72
N GLU A 8 -34.13 -19.39 11.83
CA GLU A 8 -32.85 -19.13 12.47
C GLU A 8 -31.61 -19.80 11.84
N ASN A 9 -31.73 -20.39 10.65
CA ASN A 9 -30.59 -20.93 9.94
C ASN A 9 -29.72 -19.81 9.38
N LEU A 10 -28.42 -19.93 9.49
CA LEU A 10 -27.45 -19.01 8.92
C LEU A 10 -27.19 -19.36 7.45
N TYR A 11 -27.28 -18.39 6.57
CA TYR A 11 -26.93 -18.58 5.16
C TYR A 11 -26.11 -17.41 4.61
N TYR A 12 -25.38 -17.65 3.54
CA TYR A 12 -24.58 -16.67 2.82
C TYR A 12 -25.18 -16.45 1.44
N ASP A 13 -25.61 -15.23 1.12
CA ASP A 13 -26.26 -14.92 -0.15
C ASP A 13 -25.30 -14.42 -1.24
N GLY A 14 -24.02 -14.23 -0.93
CA GLY A 14 -23.03 -13.77 -1.90
C GLY A 14 -23.22 -12.32 -2.39
N ASN A 15 -24.22 -11.61 -1.91
CA ASN A 15 -24.55 -10.28 -2.41
C ASN A 15 -23.98 -9.20 -1.49
N GLU A 16 -22.85 -8.62 -1.88
CA GLU A 16 -22.11 -7.61 -1.10
C GLU A 16 -22.84 -6.26 -0.95
N THR A 17 -23.95 -6.05 -1.66
CA THR A 17 -24.63 -4.76 -1.72
C THR A 17 -25.63 -4.48 -0.58
N ARG A 18 -26.03 -5.50 0.17
CA ARG A 18 -26.92 -5.32 1.33
C ARG A 18 -26.13 -5.07 2.60
N ARG A 19 -25.89 -3.81 2.93
CA ARG A 19 -25.39 -3.43 4.25
C ARG A 19 -26.50 -3.59 5.27
N SER A 20 -26.46 -4.66 6.06
CA SER A 20 -27.26 -4.75 7.28
C SER A 20 -26.79 -3.65 8.25
N PRO A 21 -27.69 -2.94 8.94
CA PRO A 21 -27.30 -1.97 9.98
C PRO A 21 -26.52 -2.61 11.14
N TYR A 22 -26.56 -3.95 11.24
CA TYR A 22 -25.84 -4.72 12.25
C TYR A 22 -24.54 -5.34 11.74
N TYR A 23 -24.22 -5.15 10.45
CA TYR A 23 -23.01 -5.70 9.86
C TYR A 23 -21.99 -4.59 9.64
N LYS A 24 -20.86 -4.68 10.33
CA LYS A 24 -19.75 -3.78 10.13
C LYS A 24 -18.70 -4.47 9.25
N GLY A 25 -18.39 -3.85 8.14
CA GLY A 25 -17.30 -4.36 7.29
C GLY A 25 -15.96 -4.24 8.01
N LEU A 26 -15.29 -5.37 8.21
CA LEU A 26 -13.97 -5.42 8.84
C LEU A 26 -12.83 -5.22 7.83
N ASN A 27 -13.16 -5.07 6.57
CA ASN A 27 -12.24 -4.69 5.51
C ASN A 27 -12.87 -3.58 4.66
N TRP A 28 -12.05 -2.68 4.23
CA TRP A 28 -12.47 -1.60 3.34
C TRP A 28 -11.28 -1.05 2.58
N HIS A 29 -11.54 -0.43 1.46
CA HIS A 29 -10.56 0.39 0.77
C HIS A 29 -11.21 1.63 0.16
N SER A 30 -10.45 2.70 0.11
CA SER A 30 -10.77 3.93 -0.61
C SER A 30 -9.57 4.32 -1.44
N SER A 31 -9.77 4.72 -2.68
CA SER A 31 -8.65 5.16 -3.52
C SER A 31 -9.10 6.21 -4.52
N TRP A 32 -8.17 7.10 -4.84
CA TRP A 32 -8.33 8.03 -5.94
C TRP A 32 -7.05 8.11 -6.75
N SER A 33 -7.17 8.44 -8.01
CA SER A 33 -6.04 8.68 -8.90
C SER A 33 -6.37 9.81 -9.86
N THR A 34 -5.37 10.65 -10.13
CA THR A 34 -5.46 11.67 -11.16
C THR A 34 -4.26 11.62 -12.06
N GLN A 35 -4.49 11.81 -13.35
CA GLN A 35 -3.46 11.86 -14.35
C GLN A 35 -3.63 13.13 -15.20
N ASN A 36 -2.54 13.87 -15.36
CA ASN A 36 -2.51 15.06 -16.19
C ASN A 36 -1.40 14.95 -17.23
N LYS A 37 -1.69 15.38 -18.44
CA LYS A 37 -0.73 15.46 -19.55
C LYS A 37 -0.86 16.79 -20.24
N LEU A 38 0.23 17.54 -20.28
CA LEU A 38 0.33 18.80 -20.98
C LEU A 38 1.34 18.65 -22.10
N THR A 39 1.01 19.20 -23.27
CA THR A 39 1.91 19.19 -24.43
C THR A 39 1.99 20.59 -24.97
N PHE A 40 3.20 21.11 -25.10
CA PHE A 40 3.48 22.44 -25.60
C PHE A 40 4.37 22.34 -26.82
N ASN A 41 3.96 22.95 -27.92
CA ASN A 41 4.79 23.16 -29.11
C ASN A 41 5.24 24.65 -29.11
N ILE A 42 6.42 24.91 -28.55
CA ILE A 42 6.87 26.28 -28.25
C ILE A 42 7.41 26.98 -29.52
N ILE A 43 8.29 26.27 -30.23
CA ILE A 43 8.89 26.72 -31.47
C ILE A 43 8.87 25.59 -32.50
N LYS A 44 9.08 25.92 -33.78
CA LYS A 44 9.10 24.90 -34.82
C LYS A 44 10.15 23.83 -34.52
N GLY A 45 9.71 22.58 -34.47
CA GLY A 45 10.56 21.45 -34.19
C GLY A 45 10.79 21.15 -32.71
N THR A 46 10.22 21.93 -31.76
CA THR A 46 10.35 21.67 -30.29
C THR A 46 9.02 21.34 -29.69
N THR A 47 8.97 20.18 -29.02
CA THR A 47 7.80 19.74 -28.24
C THR A 47 8.23 19.47 -26.82
N ILE A 48 7.51 20.03 -25.85
CA ILE A 48 7.65 19.78 -24.43
C ILE A 48 6.40 19.05 -23.93
N LYS A 49 6.59 17.94 -23.24
CA LYS A 49 5.51 17.15 -22.62
C LYS A 49 5.75 17.06 -21.14
N PHE A 50 4.75 17.44 -20.37
CA PHE A 50 4.73 17.24 -18.93
C PHE A 50 3.62 16.23 -18.59
N ASN A 51 3.96 15.20 -17.80
CA ASN A 51 2.98 14.26 -17.27
C ASN A 51 3.08 14.23 -15.76
N SER A 52 1.93 14.17 -15.11
CA SER A 52 1.84 13.91 -13.66
C SER A 52 0.77 12.88 -13.37
N ILE A 53 1.09 11.97 -12.46
CA ILE A 53 0.15 10.99 -11.92
C ILE A 53 0.26 11.08 -10.41
N PHE A 54 -0.88 11.22 -9.74
CA PHE A 54 -1.00 11.15 -8.30
C PHE A 54 -2.04 10.09 -7.96
N ASN A 55 -1.72 9.26 -7.00
CA ASN A 55 -2.65 8.27 -6.48
C ASN A 55 -2.53 8.19 -4.96
N SER A 56 -3.65 7.96 -4.31
CA SER A 56 -3.70 7.69 -2.88
C SER A 56 -4.70 6.56 -2.65
N ARG A 57 -4.33 5.66 -1.77
CA ARG A 57 -5.16 4.54 -1.36
C ARG A 57 -5.06 4.37 0.15
N GLU A 58 -6.21 4.22 0.77
CA GLU A 58 -6.35 3.83 2.15
C GLU A 58 -7.09 2.49 2.19
N SER A 59 -6.62 1.56 3.00
CA SER A 59 -7.26 0.26 3.11
C SER A 59 -7.01 -0.39 4.46
N GLN A 60 -7.96 -1.19 4.87
CA GLN A 60 -7.86 -2.06 6.03
C GLN A 60 -8.19 -3.48 5.58
N ASP A 61 -7.27 -4.41 5.79
CA ASP A 61 -7.45 -5.80 5.43
C ASP A 61 -8.15 -6.55 6.57
N TYR A 62 -8.97 -7.54 6.24
CA TYR A 62 -9.60 -8.37 7.26
C TYR A 62 -8.55 -9.13 8.07
N ASN A 63 -8.67 -9.05 9.40
CA ASN A 63 -7.89 -9.86 10.32
C ASN A 63 -8.85 -10.62 11.26
N HIS A 64 -8.90 -11.93 11.11
CA HIS A 64 -9.78 -12.80 11.88
C HIS A 64 -9.58 -12.64 13.40
N PHE A 65 -8.34 -12.55 13.86
CA PHE A 65 -8.01 -12.43 15.27
C PHE A 65 -8.50 -11.12 15.90
N LEU A 66 -8.67 -10.07 15.11
CA LEU A 66 -9.09 -8.74 15.56
C LEU A 66 -10.58 -8.45 15.33
N GLN A 67 -11.37 -9.43 14.89
CA GLN A 67 -12.77 -9.18 14.50
C GLN A 67 -13.66 -8.63 15.64
N LEU A 68 -13.28 -8.83 16.90
CA LEU A 68 -13.98 -8.30 18.08
C LEU A 68 -13.48 -6.90 18.48
N LEU A 69 -12.39 -6.42 17.89
CA LEU A 69 -11.69 -5.19 18.24
C LEU A 69 -11.67 -4.23 17.03
N GLU A 70 -12.79 -3.60 16.75
CA GLU A 70 -12.99 -2.77 15.56
C GLU A 70 -11.95 -1.66 15.35
N ASN A 71 -11.44 -1.09 16.41
CA ASN A 71 -10.50 0.04 16.39
C ASN A 71 -9.06 -0.37 16.73
N ALA A 72 -8.76 -1.66 16.71
CA ALA A 72 -7.44 -2.18 17.05
C ALA A 72 -6.58 -2.52 15.83
N GLN A 73 -7.15 -2.49 14.63
CA GLN A 73 -6.51 -2.91 13.40
C GLN A 73 -5.89 -1.72 12.65
N ARG A 74 -4.65 -1.90 12.22
CA ARG A 74 -3.90 -0.89 11.46
C ARG A 74 -4.53 -0.63 10.09
N THR A 75 -4.35 0.60 9.61
CA THR A 75 -4.72 1.04 8.26
C THR A 75 -3.46 1.15 7.39
N ASN A 76 -3.56 0.71 6.16
CA ASN A 76 -2.55 0.89 5.12
C ASN A 76 -2.81 2.20 4.38
N TYR A 77 -1.79 3.04 4.27
CA TYR A 77 -1.79 4.29 3.51
C TYR A 77 -0.75 4.20 2.41
N ASP A 78 -1.20 4.12 1.17
CA ASP A 78 -0.36 4.03 -0.02
C ASP A 78 -0.47 5.32 -0.83
N ASN A 79 0.62 6.05 -1.00
CA ASN A 79 0.68 7.28 -1.76
C ASN A 79 1.73 7.16 -2.86
N GLY A 80 1.32 7.42 -4.09
CA GLY A 80 2.18 7.40 -5.27
C GLY A 80 2.15 8.73 -6.00
N GLN A 81 3.31 9.15 -6.48
CA GLN A 81 3.51 10.32 -7.31
C GLN A 81 4.46 10.00 -8.43
N PHE A 82 4.06 10.25 -9.65
CA PHE A 82 4.92 10.21 -10.82
C PHE A 82 4.88 11.54 -11.55
N LEU A 83 6.06 12.11 -11.79
CA LEU A 83 6.25 13.32 -12.57
C LEU A 83 7.22 13.03 -13.72
N SER A 84 6.93 13.49 -14.92
CA SER A 84 7.88 13.41 -16.04
C SER A 84 7.83 14.63 -16.92
N LEU A 85 9.02 15.04 -17.36
CA LEU A 85 9.24 16.08 -18.35
C LEU A 85 9.98 15.46 -19.52
N SER A 86 9.43 15.59 -20.72
CA SER A 86 10.06 15.17 -21.96
C SER A 86 10.19 16.36 -22.89
N ILE A 87 11.40 16.62 -23.37
CA ILE A 87 11.71 17.65 -24.33
C ILE A 87 12.26 16.98 -25.58
N SER A 88 11.62 17.16 -26.71
CA SER A 88 12.12 16.72 -28.01
C SER A 88 12.33 17.91 -28.92
N HIS A 89 13.47 17.95 -29.60
CA HIS A 89 13.81 19.01 -30.53
C HIS A 89 14.46 18.46 -31.80
N SER A 90 13.94 18.87 -32.94
CA SER A 90 14.48 18.54 -34.25
C SER A 90 15.52 19.61 -34.64
N LEU A 91 16.78 19.19 -34.69
CA LEU A 91 17.89 20.03 -35.11
C LEU A 91 17.90 20.24 -36.64
N SER A 92 17.48 19.19 -37.37
CA SER A 92 17.36 19.18 -38.83
C SER A 92 16.27 18.19 -39.25
N PRO A 93 15.87 18.09 -40.50
CA PRO A 93 14.94 17.05 -40.97
C PRO A 93 15.42 15.63 -40.72
N SER A 94 16.72 15.43 -40.49
CA SER A 94 17.34 14.13 -40.29
C SER A 94 17.91 13.91 -38.87
N SER A 95 17.89 14.92 -38.01
CA SER A 95 18.51 14.82 -36.67
C SER A 95 17.61 15.40 -35.59
N PHE A 96 17.48 14.68 -34.47
CA PHE A 96 16.74 15.17 -33.32
C PHE A 96 17.37 14.64 -32.01
N PHE A 97 17.09 15.32 -30.92
CA PHE A 97 17.38 14.85 -29.59
C PHE A 97 16.10 14.78 -28.74
N GLN A 98 16.13 13.93 -27.73
CA GLN A 98 15.08 13.80 -26.74
C GLN A 98 15.69 13.72 -25.35
N LEU A 99 15.27 14.62 -24.47
CA LEU A 99 15.59 14.61 -23.06
C LEU A 99 14.34 14.18 -22.28
N ASN A 100 14.48 13.17 -21.45
CA ASN A 100 13.43 12.72 -20.55
C ASN A 100 13.95 12.78 -19.11
N ILE A 101 13.21 13.45 -18.24
CA ILE A 101 13.47 13.51 -16.80
C ILE A 101 12.22 13.01 -16.12
N SER A 102 12.35 12.05 -15.19
CA SER A 102 11.21 11.59 -14.42
C SER A 102 11.56 11.32 -12.96
N GLU A 103 10.59 11.52 -12.09
CA GLU A 103 10.66 11.15 -10.69
C GLU A 103 9.41 10.33 -10.33
N ASN A 104 9.65 9.18 -9.73
CA ASN A 104 8.61 8.34 -9.15
C ASN A 104 8.85 8.25 -7.64
N ARG A 105 7.84 8.61 -6.86
CA ARG A 105 7.83 8.45 -5.39
C ARG A 105 6.68 7.56 -5.01
N TYR A 106 6.97 6.61 -4.15
CA TYR A 106 5.97 5.76 -3.55
C TYR A 106 6.21 5.69 -2.05
N LYS A 107 5.17 5.99 -1.26
CA LYS A 107 5.20 5.93 0.19
C LYS A 107 4.10 4.99 0.67
N ARG A 108 4.47 4.02 1.49
CA ARG A 108 3.55 3.14 2.19
C ARG A 108 3.75 3.28 3.68
N GLU A 109 2.70 3.61 4.38
CA GLU A 109 2.65 3.69 5.83
C GLU A 109 1.57 2.73 6.34
N VAL A 110 1.86 2.05 7.44
CA VAL A 110 0.90 1.17 8.10
C VAL A 110 0.95 1.46 9.58
N TYR A 111 -0.14 1.99 10.11
CA TYR A 111 -0.27 2.33 11.51
C TYR A 111 -1.74 2.35 11.94
N LEU A 112 -1.96 2.31 13.23
CA LEU A 112 -3.29 2.46 13.83
C LEU A 112 -3.61 3.92 14.10
N PHE A 113 -2.71 4.64 14.77
CA PHE A 113 -2.81 6.07 15.04
C PHE A 113 -1.64 6.80 14.40
N GLU A 114 -1.87 8.00 13.84
CA GLU A 114 -0.87 8.77 13.14
C GLU A 114 0.30 9.17 14.07
N ASP A 115 -0.02 9.66 15.27
CA ASP A 115 0.99 9.99 16.28
C ASP A 115 1.53 8.69 16.93
N PRO A 116 2.84 8.41 16.85
CA PRO A 116 3.44 7.27 17.55
C PRO A 116 3.38 7.38 19.07
N PHE A 117 3.19 8.57 19.62
CA PHE A 117 3.06 8.81 21.07
C PHE A 117 1.60 8.90 21.54
N ASP A 118 0.66 8.52 20.69
CA ASP A 118 -0.76 8.50 21.07
C ASP A 118 -0.97 7.58 22.29
N ARG A 119 -1.60 8.12 23.33
CA ARG A 119 -1.84 7.41 24.59
C ARG A 119 -2.71 6.16 24.42
N ARG A 120 -3.45 6.06 23.34
CA ARG A 120 -4.24 4.87 23.01
C ARG A 120 -3.39 3.65 22.65
N TYR A 121 -2.10 3.84 22.33
CA TYR A 121 -1.14 2.74 22.25
C TYR A 121 -0.74 2.21 23.63
N ILE A 122 -0.79 3.07 24.65
CA ILE A 122 -0.42 2.78 26.02
C ILE A 122 -1.71 2.65 26.77
N THR A 123 -2.27 1.49 26.81
CA THR A 123 -3.42 1.21 27.63
C THR A 123 -2.95 0.53 28.92
N PRO A 124 -3.54 0.82 30.10
CA PRO A 124 -3.14 0.17 31.33
C PRO A 124 -3.46 -1.32 31.26
N ASP A 125 -2.69 -2.13 31.89
CA ASP A 125 -2.83 -3.57 31.99
C ASP A 125 -2.61 -4.37 30.72
N SER A 126 -1.38 -4.69 30.49
CA SER A 126 -0.91 -5.75 29.61
C SER A 126 -1.58 -5.87 28.26
N LEU A 127 -1.43 -5.05 27.57
CA LEU A 127 -2.24 -4.37 26.64
C LEU A 127 -1.87 -4.60 25.27
N PHE A 128 -1.05 -5.49 25.06
CA PHE A 128 -0.82 -6.23 23.86
C PHE A 128 -1.94 -7.26 23.72
N LEU A 129 -2.55 -7.31 22.58
CA LEU A 129 -3.57 -8.25 22.17
C LEU A 129 -3.57 -9.53 23.01
N SER A 130 -4.42 -9.59 24.02
CA SER A 130 -4.55 -10.79 24.82
C SER A 130 -5.43 -11.79 24.09
N GLN A 131 -4.88 -12.95 23.85
CA GLN A 131 -5.65 -14.06 23.28
C GLN A 131 -6.68 -14.60 24.29
N LEU A 132 -7.74 -15.15 23.78
CA LEU A 132 -8.65 -15.97 24.56
C LEU A 132 -7.86 -17.16 25.10
N GLU A 133 -7.81 -17.32 26.42
CA GLU A 133 -7.41 -18.57 27.01
C GLU A 133 -8.47 -19.61 26.63
N TYR A 134 -8.03 -20.69 26.04
CA TYR A 134 -8.87 -21.84 25.77
C TYR A 134 -8.13 -23.12 26.24
N GLU A 135 -8.88 -24.05 26.75
CA GLU A 135 -8.36 -25.38 27.08
C GLU A 135 -8.29 -26.20 25.79
N ILE A 136 -7.16 -26.89 25.59
CA ILE A 136 -7.04 -27.85 24.50
C ILE A 136 -8.00 -29.00 24.79
N PRO A 137 -8.92 -29.32 23.87
CA PRO A 137 -9.85 -30.44 24.11
C PRO A 137 -9.12 -31.76 24.36
N GLU A 138 -9.58 -32.54 25.30
CA GLU A 138 -8.94 -33.82 25.71
C GLU A 138 -8.72 -34.77 24.52
N HIS A 139 -9.63 -34.81 23.56
CA HIS A 139 -9.47 -35.66 22.36
C HIS A 139 -8.29 -35.23 21.49
N ILE A 140 -7.95 -33.92 21.43
CA ILE A 140 -6.78 -33.43 20.72
C ILE A 140 -5.51 -33.82 21.47
N ILE A 141 -5.49 -33.70 22.79
CA ILE A 141 -4.36 -34.13 23.61
C ILE A 141 -4.13 -35.64 23.45
N ALA A 142 -5.20 -36.42 23.42
CA ALA A 142 -5.11 -37.86 23.23
C ALA A 142 -4.59 -38.28 21.86
N GLU A 143 -4.88 -37.51 20.82
CA GLU A 143 -4.46 -37.79 19.44
C GLU A 143 -3.04 -37.28 19.12
N TYR A 144 -2.67 -36.11 19.60
CA TYR A 144 -1.45 -35.41 19.19
C TYR A 144 -0.46 -35.16 20.33
N GLY A 145 -0.83 -35.46 21.58
CA GLY A 145 0.00 -35.27 22.77
C GLY A 145 -0.14 -33.89 23.42
N GLU A 146 0.37 -33.75 24.65
CA GLU A 146 0.22 -32.53 25.46
C GLU A 146 0.96 -31.30 24.88
N ASN A 147 1.96 -31.49 24.03
CA ASN A 147 2.76 -30.43 23.44
C ASN A 147 2.26 -30.01 22.06
N VAL A 148 1.06 -30.36 21.66
CA VAL A 148 0.49 -29.97 20.40
C VAL A 148 0.25 -28.45 20.38
N GLN A 149 0.76 -27.79 19.37
CA GLN A 149 0.39 -26.40 19.09
C GLN A 149 -1.02 -26.42 18.50
N TYR A 150 -2.02 -26.29 19.35
CA TYR A 150 -3.41 -26.22 18.94
C TYR A 150 -3.80 -24.75 18.75
N ASP A 151 -4.05 -24.37 17.49
CA ASP A 151 -4.54 -23.04 17.12
C ASP A 151 -5.99 -23.19 16.63
N PRO A 152 -6.99 -23.06 17.52
CA PRO A 152 -8.37 -23.23 17.13
C PRO A 152 -8.79 -22.13 16.16
N ALA A 153 -9.59 -22.49 15.16
CA ALA A 153 -10.14 -21.55 14.18
C ALA A 153 -10.94 -20.38 14.80
N TYR A 154 -11.20 -20.44 16.10
CA TYR A 154 -11.96 -19.45 16.87
C TYR A 154 -11.12 -18.66 17.88
N SER A 155 -9.78 -18.75 17.84
CA SER A 155 -8.97 -17.87 18.69
C SER A 155 -9.11 -16.42 18.25
N LEU A 156 -9.48 -15.57 19.22
CA LEU A 156 -9.73 -14.15 18.99
C LEU A 156 -9.07 -13.34 20.08
N PHE A 157 -8.57 -12.16 19.72
CA PHE A 157 -8.12 -11.20 20.71
C PHE A 157 -9.30 -10.53 21.41
N ARG A 158 -9.24 -10.39 22.73
CA ARG A 158 -10.26 -9.75 23.56
C ARG A 158 -9.99 -8.29 23.83
N ALA A 159 -8.72 -7.90 23.86
CA ALA A 159 -8.29 -6.55 24.19
C ALA A 159 -6.96 -6.23 23.51
N GLY A 160 -6.57 -4.97 23.55
CA GLY A 160 -5.31 -4.46 23.02
C GLY A 160 -5.47 -3.78 21.66
N VAL A 161 -4.35 -3.32 21.15
CA VAL A 161 -4.25 -2.65 19.86
C VAL A 161 -3.02 -3.14 19.09
N ASP A 162 -3.04 -3.08 17.77
CA ASP A 162 -1.87 -3.39 16.97
C ASP A 162 -0.87 -2.21 17.05
N ASN A 163 0.18 -2.39 17.83
CA ASN A 163 1.20 -1.39 18.12
C ASN A 163 2.33 -1.33 17.08
N ARG A 164 2.29 -2.16 16.04
CA ARG A 164 3.33 -2.22 15.01
C ARG A 164 3.17 -1.06 14.03
N ARG A 165 4.28 -0.48 13.64
CA ARG A 165 4.34 0.57 12.61
C ARG A 165 5.28 0.15 11.49
N PHE A 166 4.90 0.53 10.29
CA PHE A 166 5.70 0.31 9.10
C PHE A 166 5.68 1.56 8.24
N ASN A 167 6.84 1.99 7.78
CA ASN A 167 7.00 3.08 6.82
C ASN A 167 8.04 2.69 5.78
N ARG A 168 7.66 2.74 4.52
CA ARG A 168 8.57 2.53 3.40
C ARG A 168 8.38 3.64 2.39
N GLN A 169 9.47 4.29 2.04
CA GLN A 169 9.50 5.28 0.98
C GLN A 169 10.52 4.86 -0.08
N THR A 170 10.07 4.84 -1.33
CA THR A 170 10.94 4.61 -2.49
C THR A 170 10.87 5.83 -3.38
N ARG A 171 12.02 6.31 -3.81
CA ARG A 171 12.15 7.41 -4.77
C ARG A 171 13.09 6.98 -5.88
N THR A 172 12.61 7.08 -7.10
CA THR A 172 13.41 6.77 -8.30
C THR A 172 13.41 7.99 -9.19
N ARG A 173 14.59 8.44 -9.59
CA ARG A 173 14.80 9.49 -10.58
C ARG A 173 15.50 8.91 -11.78
N ASN A 174 15.00 9.26 -12.95
CA ASN A 174 15.60 8.85 -14.23
C ASN A 174 15.88 10.06 -15.07
N TYR A 175 17.07 10.09 -15.67
CA TYR A 175 17.54 11.10 -16.59
C TYR A 175 18.00 10.39 -17.85
N LYS A 176 17.33 10.65 -18.97
CA LYS A 176 17.64 10.00 -20.24
C LYS A 176 17.78 11.03 -21.34
N LEU A 177 18.90 10.98 -22.05
CA LEU A 177 19.16 11.79 -23.21
C LEU A 177 19.45 10.86 -24.39
N ASP A 178 18.66 11.00 -25.44
CA ASP A 178 18.80 10.28 -26.69
C ASP A 178 19.05 11.28 -27.82
N PHE A 179 20.02 10.97 -28.66
CA PHE A 179 20.31 11.69 -29.91
C PHE A 179 20.23 10.72 -31.08
N THR A 180 19.52 11.13 -32.13
CA THR A 180 19.39 10.32 -33.35
C THR A 180 19.70 11.19 -34.55
N SER A 181 20.54 10.71 -35.46
CA SER A 181 20.87 11.38 -36.72
C SER A 181 20.93 10.38 -37.87
N GLN A 182 20.16 10.63 -38.91
CA GLN A 182 20.22 9.94 -40.19
C GLN A 182 21.30 10.62 -41.06
N ILE A 183 22.41 9.94 -41.29
CA ILE A 183 23.54 10.48 -42.06
C ILE A 183 23.23 10.39 -43.55
N ASP A 184 22.76 9.23 -43.99
CA ASP A 184 22.39 8.97 -45.36
C ASP A 184 21.20 7.99 -45.44
N LYS A 185 20.85 7.56 -46.66
CA LYS A 185 19.72 6.63 -46.89
C LYS A 185 19.84 5.30 -46.14
N TYR A 186 21.05 4.91 -45.79
CA TYR A 186 21.37 3.57 -45.25
C TYR A 186 21.91 3.63 -43.84
N ASN A 187 22.45 4.75 -43.41
CA ASN A 187 23.18 4.89 -42.17
C ASN A 187 22.50 5.84 -41.18
N GLN A 188 22.23 5.32 -39.97
CA GLN A 188 21.69 6.06 -38.83
C GLN A 188 22.60 5.90 -37.64
N ILE A 189 22.88 6.97 -36.91
CA ILE A 189 23.57 6.97 -35.65
C ILE A 189 22.56 7.26 -34.53
N LYS A 190 22.64 6.47 -33.45
CA LYS A 190 21.91 6.69 -32.20
C LYS A 190 22.89 6.68 -31.05
N LEU A 191 22.85 7.71 -30.23
CA LEU A 191 23.62 7.84 -29.02
C LEU A 191 22.66 8.12 -27.87
N GLY A 192 22.88 7.51 -26.71
CA GLY A 192 22.03 7.72 -25.55
C GLY A 192 22.80 7.59 -24.24
N ILE A 193 22.34 8.34 -23.25
CA ILE A 193 22.78 8.25 -21.85
C ILE A 193 21.53 8.08 -21.01
N ASP A 194 21.59 7.11 -20.10
CA ASP A 194 20.51 6.83 -19.16
C ASP A 194 21.11 6.70 -17.74
N ILE A 195 20.64 7.53 -16.82
CA ILE A 195 21.08 7.59 -15.43
C ILE A 195 19.87 7.39 -14.53
N SER A 196 19.95 6.41 -13.63
CA SER A 196 18.91 6.13 -12.65
C SER A 196 19.46 6.25 -11.23
N GLU A 197 18.74 6.99 -10.38
CA GLU A 197 19.01 7.13 -8.96
C GLU A 197 17.85 6.50 -8.17
N HIS A 198 18.18 5.61 -7.22
CA HIS A 198 17.19 4.96 -6.37
C HIS A 198 17.50 5.24 -4.89
N LEU A 199 16.48 5.71 -4.17
CA LEU A 199 16.53 5.89 -2.72
C LEU A 199 15.42 5.06 -2.09
N LEU A 200 15.78 4.20 -1.14
CA LEU A 200 14.85 3.40 -0.35
C LEU A 200 15.05 3.73 1.13
N THR A 201 13.98 4.11 1.80
CA THR A 201 13.91 4.23 3.25
C THR A 201 12.90 3.23 3.79
N LEU A 202 13.27 2.49 4.82
CA LEU A 202 12.43 1.49 5.46
C LEU A 202 12.56 1.60 6.97
N ASP A 203 11.44 1.83 7.64
CA ASP A 203 11.32 1.82 9.09
C ASP A 203 10.21 0.84 9.48
N SER A 204 10.53 -0.08 10.39
CA SER A 204 9.56 -1.03 10.94
C SER A 204 9.85 -1.25 12.41
N TYR A 205 8.89 -0.94 13.26
CA TYR A 205 9.04 -1.04 14.71
C TYR A 205 7.70 -1.26 15.39
N SER A 206 7.76 -1.68 16.65
CA SER A 206 6.62 -1.76 17.55
C SER A 206 6.75 -0.71 18.64
N ILE A 207 5.64 -0.09 19.00
CA ILE A 207 5.57 0.85 20.12
C ILE A 207 5.46 0.02 21.40
N LEU A 208 6.41 0.21 22.31
CA LEU A 208 6.43 -0.45 23.60
C LEU A 208 6.18 0.58 24.69
N ASP A 209 5.48 0.19 25.74
CA ASP A 209 5.40 1.01 26.95
C ASP A 209 6.76 0.94 27.67
N SER A 210 7.41 2.10 27.81
CA SER A 210 8.70 2.21 28.49
C SER A 210 8.57 2.42 30.00
N THR A 211 7.36 2.32 30.55
CA THR A 211 7.10 2.55 31.98
C THR A 211 7.02 1.26 32.81
N LEU A 212 7.40 0.14 32.23
CA LEU A 212 7.58 -1.15 32.94
C LEU A 212 9.01 -1.35 33.38
#